data_c3c30e31e2e3f8137fde46b46acebd55
#
_entry.id   c3c30e31e2e3f8137fde46b46acebd55
#
_cell.length_a   1.000
_cell.length_b   1.000
_cell.length_c   1.000
_cell.angle_alpha   90.00
_cell.angle_beta   90.00
_cell.angle_gamma   90.00
#
_symmetry.space_group_name_H-M   'P 1'
#
loop_
_entity.id
_entity.type
_entity.pdbx_description
1 polymer ?
#
loop_
_entity_poly.entity_id
_entity_poly.type
_entity_poly.pdbx_seq_one_letter_code
_entity_poly.pdbx_strand_id
1 'polypeptide(L)'
;MRIAWTTTAHRADADRLAKGAVEARLAACAQVDGPLTSYYHWDGKLEQAEEFRVWFKYLPANASGLSAWIHNHHPYATPQWIEVSTENVGEKYLSWAMANSTSRPFQQQKSP
;
A
#
# COMPACT_ATOMS: atom_id res chain seq x y z
N MET A 1 -0.34 -14.27 -0.64
CA MET A 1 -0.46 -12.86 -1.09
C MET A 1 -1.36 -12.10 -0.15
N ARG A 2 -1.07 -10.83 0.05
CA ARG A 2 -1.88 -9.93 0.87
C ARG A 2 -2.30 -8.72 0.06
N ILE A 3 -3.31 -8.03 0.55
CA ILE A 3 -3.76 -6.75 0.01
C ILE A 3 -3.73 -5.74 1.14
N ALA A 4 -3.26 -4.53 0.86
CA ALA A 4 -3.30 -3.44 1.82
C ALA A 4 -3.91 -2.20 1.18
N TRP A 5 -4.49 -1.34 2.03
CA TRP A 5 -5.08 -0.07 1.59
C TRP A 5 -4.50 1.09 2.37
N THR A 6 -4.37 2.21 1.66
CA THR A 6 -4.19 3.52 2.25
C THR A 6 -5.00 4.54 1.45
N THR A 7 -5.20 5.72 2.02
CA THR A 7 -5.89 6.81 1.35
C THR A 7 -5.07 8.08 1.42
N THR A 8 -5.23 8.95 0.45
CA THR A 8 -4.60 10.27 0.41
C THR A 8 -5.60 11.33 -0.03
N ALA A 9 -5.37 12.58 0.37
CA ALA A 9 -6.23 13.70 -0.03
C ALA A 9 -6.07 14.06 -1.51
N HIS A 10 -4.89 13.86 -2.07
CA HIS A 10 -4.58 14.24 -3.44
C HIS A 10 -4.21 13.04 -4.28
N ARG A 11 -4.71 13.01 -5.51
CA ARG A 11 -4.41 11.95 -6.48
C ARG A 11 -2.90 11.82 -6.71
N ALA A 12 -2.19 12.94 -6.76
CA ALA A 12 -0.76 12.92 -6.99
C ALA A 12 0.00 12.13 -5.91
N ASP A 13 -0.44 12.25 -4.65
CA ASP A 13 0.17 11.49 -3.55
C ASP A 13 -0.14 10.00 -3.67
N ALA A 14 -1.38 9.66 -4.03
CA ALA A 14 -1.76 8.27 -4.25
C ALA A 14 -0.93 7.64 -5.37
N ASP A 15 -0.78 8.36 -6.49
CA ASP A 15 0.02 7.88 -7.62
C ASP A 15 1.49 7.70 -7.24
N ARG A 16 2.04 8.62 -6.46
CA ARG A 16 3.42 8.55 -5.98
C ARG A 16 3.66 7.33 -5.09
N LEU A 17 2.76 7.07 -4.17
CA LEU A 17 2.86 5.90 -3.29
C LEU A 17 2.71 4.60 -4.08
N ALA A 18 1.74 4.54 -4.98
CA ALA A 18 1.50 3.36 -5.80
C ALA A 18 2.72 3.04 -6.68
N LYS A 19 3.18 4.03 -7.43
CA LYS A 19 4.31 3.85 -8.35
C LYS A 19 5.58 3.51 -7.59
N GLY A 20 5.87 4.22 -6.50
CA GLY A 20 7.09 4.01 -5.73
C GLY A 20 7.17 2.63 -5.10
N ALA A 21 6.07 2.12 -4.57
CA ALA A 21 6.04 0.78 -3.97
C ALA A 21 6.30 -0.31 -5.02
N VAL A 22 5.77 -0.14 -6.23
CA VAL A 22 5.99 -1.10 -7.31
C VAL A 22 7.42 -0.98 -7.86
N GLU A 23 7.93 0.23 -8.03
CA GLU A 23 9.32 0.44 -8.45
C GLU A 23 10.32 -0.20 -7.48
N ALA A 24 10.04 -0.11 -6.20
CA ALA A 24 10.87 -0.72 -5.16
C ALA A 24 10.68 -2.23 -5.04
N ARG A 25 9.75 -2.81 -5.80
CA ARG A 25 9.38 -4.23 -5.78
C ARG A 25 8.89 -4.72 -4.42
N LEU A 26 8.41 -3.80 -3.61
CA LEU A 26 7.75 -4.12 -2.33
C LEU A 26 6.30 -4.56 -2.55
N ALA A 27 5.68 -4.04 -3.60
CA ALA A 27 4.38 -4.50 -4.08
C ALA A 27 4.53 -4.98 -5.51
N ALA A 28 3.86 -6.07 -5.85
CA ALA A 28 3.84 -6.58 -7.22
C ALA A 28 2.94 -5.73 -8.11
N CYS A 29 1.87 -5.20 -7.53
CA CYS A 29 0.89 -4.39 -8.24
C CYS A 29 0.33 -3.36 -7.27
N ALA A 30 0.03 -2.17 -7.77
CA ALA A 30 -0.70 -1.16 -7.03
C ALA A 30 -1.73 -0.53 -7.96
N GLN A 31 -2.89 -0.23 -7.41
CA GLN A 31 -4.00 0.36 -8.16
C GLN A 31 -4.55 1.54 -7.36
N VAL A 32 -4.96 2.57 -8.08
CA VAL A 32 -5.52 3.79 -7.47
C VAL A 32 -6.96 3.93 -7.92
N ASP A 33 -7.86 4.13 -6.98
CA ASP A 33 -9.25 4.46 -7.27
C ASP A 33 -9.70 5.68 -6.47
N GLY A 34 -10.80 6.24 -6.89
CA GLY A 34 -11.39 7.43 -6.32
C GLY A 34 -11.77 8.43 -7.40
N PRO A 35 -12.31 9.58 -6.99
CA PRO A 35 -12.42 10.02 -5.59
C PRO A 35 -13.47 9.24 -4.80
N LEU A 36 -13.17 9.02 -3.52
CA LEU A 36 -14.08 8.44 -2.55
C LEU A 36 -14.54 9.54 -1.60
N THR A 37 -15.73 9.37 -1.03
CA THR A 37 -16.15 10.22 0.07
C THR A 37 -15.93 9.45 1.38
N SER A 38 -15.11 10.01 2.26
CA SER A 38 -14.81 9.43 3.57
C SER A 38 -15.50 10.22 4.66
N TYR A 39 -16.10 9.51 5.61
CA TYR A 39 -16.75 10.11 6.78
C TYR A 39 -16.06 9.58 8.03
N TYR A 40 -15.66 10.49 8.92
CA TYR A 40 -14.94 10.12 10.13
C TYR A 40 -15.02 11.24 11.16
N HIS A 41 -14.72 10.91 12.40
CA HIS A 41 -14.60 11.93 13.45
C HIS A 41 -13.16 12.37 13.57
N TRP A 42 -12.95 13.66 13.62
CA TRP A 42 -11.65 14.24 13.86
C TRP A 42 -11.84 15.43 14.81
N ASP A 43 -11.05 15.43 15.89
CA ASP A 43 -11.13 16.48 16.91
C ASP A 43 -12.57 16.70 17.41
N GLY A 44 -13.27 15.60 17.63
CA GLY A 44 -14.65 15.63 18.15
C GLY A 44 -15.72 16.03 17.14
N LYS A 45 -15.36 16.25 15.89
CA LYS A 45 -16.29 16.67 14.84
C LYS A 45 -16.43 15.61 13.77
N LEU A 46 -17.63 15.50 13.21
CA LEU A 46 -17.85 14.69 12.03
C LEU A 46 -17.28 15.42 10.81
N GLU A 47 -16.35 14.77 10.14
CA GLU A 47 -15.73 15.29 8.92
C GLU A 47 -16.20 14.51 7.72
N GLN A 48 -16.20 15.17 6.57
CA GLN A 48 -16.42 14.57 5.27
C GLN A 48 -15.29 15.04 4.37
N ALA A 49 -14.60 14.11 3.76
CA ALA A 49 -13.46 14.43 2.90
C ALA A 49 -13.49 13.59 1.63
N GLU A 50 -12.98 14.20 0.55
CA GLU A 50 -12.73 13.46 -0.67
C GLU A 50 -11.34 12.87 -0.60
N GLU A 51 -11.19 11.59 -0.91
CA GLU A 51 -9.92 10.90 -0.85
C GLU A 51 -9.71 9.98 -2.05
N PHE A 52 -8.46 9.62 -2.29
CA PHE A 52 -8.06 8.62 -3.28
C PHE A 52 -7.47 7.44 -2.54
N ARG A 53 -7.80 6.23 -2.99
CA ARG A 53 -7.38 5.00 -2.31
C ARG A 53 -6.37 4.26 -3.15
N VAL A 54 -5.34 3.75 -2.49
CA VAL A 54 -4.34 2.88 -3.12
C VAL A 54 -4.51 1.48 -2.59
N TRP A 55 -4.55 0.53 -3.50
CA TRP A 55 -4.55 -0.90 -3.23
C TRP A 55 -3.16 -1.43 -3.55
N PHE A 56 -2.55 -2.13 -2.61
CA PHE A 56 -1.27 -2.80 -2.82
C PHE A 56 -1.50 -4.29 -2.78
N LYS A 57 -0.94 -5.01 -3.75
CA LYS A 57 -0.94 -6.47 -3.78
C LYS A 57 0.49 -6.91 -3.65
N TYR A 58 0.79 -7.69 -2.62
CA TYR A 58 2.17 -7.97 -2.24
C TYR A 58 2.32 -9.33 -1.57
N LEU A 59 3.55 -9.81 -1.49
CA LEU A 59 3.87 -11.07 -0.83
C LEU A 59 4.04 -10.85 0.68
N PRO A 60 3.65 -11.82 1.52
CA PRO A 60 3.83 -11.70 2.97
C PRO A 60 5.26 -11.36 3.40
N ALA A 61 6.26 -11.85 2.68
CA ALA A 61 7.66 -11.55 2.98
C ALA A 61 7.99 -10.06 2.85
N ASN A 62 7.22 -9.30 2.08
CA ASN A 62 7.42 -7.87 1.87
C ASN A 62 6.54 -7.00 2.77
N ALA A 63 5.75 -7.60 3.66
CA ALA A 63 4.76 -6.86 4.45
C ALA A 63 5.39 -5.76 5.31
N SER A 64 6.41 -6.09 6.08
CA SER A 64 7.03 -5.10 6.96
C SER A 64 7.78 -4.02 6.18
N GLY A 65 8.43 -4.41 5.07
CA GLY A 65 9.12 -3.46 4.21
C GLY A 65 8.15 -2.49 3.54
N LEU A 66 7.04 -2.99 3.03
CA LEU A 66 6.02 -2.16 2.40
C LEU A 66 5.41 -1.20 3.42
N SER A 67 5.02 -1.70 4.59
CA SER A 67 4.45 -0.86 5.64
C SER A 67 5.41 0.26 6.04
N ALA A 68 6.69 -0.06 6.26
CA ALA A 68 7.69 0.93 6.61
C ALA A 68 7.86 1.98 5.51
N TRP A 69 7.92 1.53 4.26
CA TRP A 69 8.07 2.43 3.13
C TRP A 69 6.89 3.39 2.99
N ILE A 70 5.66 2.87 3.12
CA ILE A 70 4.45 3.68 3.03
C ILE A 70 4.42 4.72 4.17
N HIS A 71 4.68 4.32 5.40
CA HIS A 71 4.66 5.25 6.53
C HIS A 71 5.72 6.34 6.42
N ASN A 72 6.87 6.02 5.83
CA ASN A 72 7.94 7.00 5.61
C ASN A 72 7.62 8.01 4.50
N HIS A 73 6.73 7.65 3.58
CA HIS A 73 6.44 8.48 2.40
C HIS A 73 5.03 9.06 2.40
N HIS A 74 4.20 8.67 3.35
CA HIS A 74 2.81 9.12 3.41
C HIS A 74 2.73 10.57 3.89
N PRO A 75 1.87 11.40 3.28
CA PRO A 75 1.73 12.79 3.69
C PRO A 75 1.00 12.98 5.02
N TYR A 76 0.23 11.98 5.47
CA TYR A 76 -0.50 12.07 6.74
C TYR A 76 0.36 11.66 7.92
N ALA A 77 0.16 12.32 9.06
CA ALA A 77 0.79 11.90 10.31
C ALA A 77 0.21 10.57 10.80
N THR A 78 -1.09 10.35 10.58
CA THR A 78 -1.79 9.12 10.97
C THR A 78 -2.49 8.53 9.75
N PRO A 79 -1.75 7.82 8.89
CA PRO A 79 -2.34 7.26 7.68
C PRO A 79 -3.21 6.04 7.97
N GLN A 80 -4.25 5.85 7.15
CA GLN A 80 -4.91 4.56 7.10
C GLN A 80 -3.92 3.52 6.59
N TRP A 81 -3.82 2.41 7.29
CA TRP A 81 -3.03 1.28 6.82
C TRP A 81 -3.71 0.01 7.30
N ILE A 82 -4.24 -0.76 6.37
CA ILE A 82 -4.97 -1.98 6.67
C ILE A 82 -4.42 -3.08 5.78
N GLU A 83 -4.04 -4.21 6.38
CA GLU A 83 -3.53 -5.37 5.65
C GLU A 83 -4.52 -6.52 5.83
N VAL A 84 -4.82 -7.21 4.74
CA VAL A 84 -5.66 -8.41 4.77
C VAL A 84 -4.98 -9.56 4.04
N SER A 85 -5.21 -10.77 4.51
CA SER A 85 -4.75 -11.97 3.85
C SER A 85 -5.78 -12.40 2.81
N THR A 86 -5.31 -13.01 1.72
CA THR A 86 -6.18 -13.58 0.71
C THR A 86 -6.32 -15.09 0.95
N GLU A 87 -7.49 -15.62 0.70
CA GLU A 87 -7.72 -17.07 0.78
C GLU A 87 -7.21 -17.80 -0.45
N ASN A 88 -7.37 -17.19 -1.61
CA ASN A 88 -7.02 -17.82 -2.88
C ASN A 88 -6.56 -16.77 -3.87
N VAL A 89 -5.53 -17.11 -4.61
CA VAL A 89 -4.99 -16.28 -5.68
C VAL A 89 -4.76 -17.17 -6.89
N GLY A 90 -5.16 -16.70 -8.07
CA GLY A 90 -4.93 -17.45 -9.29
C GLY A 90 -3.45 -17.82 -9.43
N GLU A 91 -3.17 -19.07 -9.79
CA GLU A 91 -1.82 -19.62 -9.80
C GLU A 91 -0.87 -18.82 -10.70
N LYS A 92 -1.31 -18.47 -11.89
CA LYS A 92 -0.48 -17.70 -12.83
C LYS A 92 -0.21 -16.29 -12.32
N TYR A 93 -1.22 -15.67 -11.69
CA TYR A 93 -1.08 -14.35 -11.12
C TYR A 93 -0.09 -14.35 -9.96
N LEU A 94 -0.18 -15.36 -9.08
CA LEU A 94 0.74 -15.50 -7.97
C LEU A 94 2.17 -15.70 -8.45
N SER A 95 2.39 -16.54 -9.45
CA SER A 95 3.71 -16.75 -10.04
C SER A 95 4.28 -15.46 -10.62
N TRP A 96 3.44 -14.70 -11.31
CA TRP A 96 3.85 -13.40 -11.83
C TRP A 96 4.24 -12.44 -10.70
N ALA A 97 3.44 -12.40 -9.62
CA ALA A 97 3.72 -11.53 -8.48
C ALA A 97 5.05 -11.90 -7.80
N MET A 98 5.33 -13.19 -7.67
CA MET A 98 6.58 -13.66 -7.08
C MET A 98 7.78 -13.25 -7.94
N ALA A 99 7.67 -13.34 -9.25
CA ALA A 99 8.73 -12.97 -10.17
C ALA A 99 9.01 -11.46 -10.19
N ASN A 100 8.05 -10.65 -9.76
CA ASN A 100 8.14 -9.20 -9.81
C ASN A 100 8.23 -8.54 -8.43
N SER A 101 8.53 -9.32 -7.41
CA SER A 101 8.71 -8.84 -6.04
C SER A 101 10.14 -9.07 -5.59
N THR A 102 10.60 -8.25 -4.64
CA THR A 102 11.91 -8.50 -4.06
C THR A 102 11.88 -9.78 -3.24
N SER A 103 12.95 -10.56 -3.32
CA SER A 103 13.11 -11.78 -2.54
C SER A 103 13.75 -11.51 -1.17
N ARG A 104 14.14 -10.27 -0.91
CA ARG A 104 14.78 -9.90 0.36
C ARG A 104 13.81 -9.14 1.25
N PRO A 105 13.69 -9.51 2.51
CA PRO A 105 13.02 -8.65 3.49
C PRO A 105 13.71 -7.29 3.55
N PHE A 106 12.93 -6.24 3.75
CA PHE A 106 13.44 -4.87 3.79
C PHE A 106 14.58 -4.70 4.81
N GLN A 107 14.45 -5.32 5.98
CA GLN A 107 15.43 -5.19 7.06
C GLN A 107 16.79 -5.80 6.70
N GLN A 108 16.85 -6.71 5.75
CA GLN A 108 18.09 -7.36 5.31
C GLN A 108 18.82 -6.56 4.24
N GLN A 109 18.24 -5.47 3.80
CA GLN A 109 18.87 -4.56 2.85
C GLN A 109 19.78 -3.55 3.53
N LYS A 110 19.86 -3.59 4.83
CA LYS A 110 20.83 -2.78 5.56
C LYS A 110 22.21 -3.17 5.09
N SER A 111 23.04 -2.19 4.91
CA SER A 111 24.42 -2.47 4.57
C SER A 111 25.06 -3.29 5.66
N PRO A 112 25.94 -4.15 5.28
CA PRO A 112 26.75 -4.87 6.23
C PRO A 112 27.54 -3.90 7.12
#